data_fe9637d8d801c2bb3e25b34ca23513fd
#
_entry.id   fe9637d8d801c2bb3e25b34ca23513fd
#
_cell.length_a   1.000
_cell.length_b   1.000
_cell.length_c   1.000
_cell.angle_alpha   90.00
_cell.angle_beta   90.00
_cell.angle_gamma   90.00
#
_symmetry.space_group_name_H-M   'P 1'
#
loop_
_entity.id
_entity.type
_entity.pdbx_description
1 polymer ?
#
loop_
_entity_poly.entity_id
_entity_poly.type
_entity_poly.pdbx_seq_one_letter_code
_entity_poly.pdbx_strand_id
1 'polypeptide(L)'
;NATVKVNYLGVNGRTGKVFDSSYQRGSTVDFPLSQVVPGFAKGLAGKHEGDRVLIMMPGSDAYDSQGGAPQAGIMKGDSLVFVVDIVGVPLTKAKGEAVTPASGLPTVKEVHGAPVVTIGNAKKPSKLVIQPLTKGDGKKVTAKDAIDVKYRTYAWSSKELIEDGFSGEAVTGSMNSVIPGWKK
;
A
#
# COMPACT_ATOMS: atom_id res chain seq x y z
N ASN A 1 -0.01 -1.30 -12.20
CA ASN A 1 1.02 -1.82 -11.27
C ASN A 1 0.44 -1.76 -9.86
N ALA A 2 -0.02 -2.92 -9.36
CA ALA A 2 -0.53 -3.03 -8.00
C ALA A 2 0.61 -3.47 -7.07
N THR A 3 0.63 -2.91 -5.86
CA THR A 3 1.40 -3.44 -4.74
C THR A 3 0.46 -4.26 -3.87
N VAL A 4 0.91 -5.38 -3.36
CA VAL A 4 0.18 -6.22 -2.41
C VAL A 4 0.98 -6.36 -1.13
N LYS A 5 0.32 -6.20 0.01
CA LYS A 5 0.89 -6.46 1.34
C LYS A 5 0.53 -7.88 1.74
N VAL A 6 1.52 -8.70 1.99
CA VAL A 6 1.31 -10.13 2.22
C VAL A 6 2.10 -10.68 3.41
N ASN A 7 1.60 -11.78 3.97
CA ASN A 7 2.41 -12.78 4.63
C ASN A 7 2.58 -13.97 3.70
N TYR A 8 3.75 -14.59 3.70
CA TYR A 8 4.01 -15.74 2.85
C TYR A 8 5.01 -16.72 3.41
N LEU A 9 4.93 -17.95 2.89
CA LEU A 9 5.88 -19.02 3.07
C LEU A 9 6.27 -19.53 1.68
N GLY A 10 7.57 -19.58 1.39
CA GLY A 10 8.12 -20.13 0.14
C GLY A 10 8.88 -21.43 0.37
N VAL A 11 8.54 -22.47 -0.38
CA VAL A 11 9.12 -23.81 -0.30
C VAL A 11 9.70 -24.19 -1.66
N ASN A 12 10.91 -24.72 -1.67
CA ASN A 12 11.52 -25.31 -2.84
C ASN A 12 10.89 -26.69 -3.12
N GLY A 13 10.25 -26.86 -4.27
CA GLY A 13 9.53 -28.10 -4.63
C GLY A 13 10.43 -29.32 -4.77
N ARG A 14 11.70 -29.16 -5.18
CA ARG A 14 12.65 -30.25 -5.29
C ARG A 14 13.12 -30.75 -3.92
N THR A 15 13.39 -29.83 -2.97
CA THR A 15 14.00 -30.20 -1.68
C THR A 15 13.01 -30.29 -0.53
N GLY A 16 11.79 -29.74 -0.69
CA GLY A 16 10.80 -29.61 0.36
C GLY A 16 11.17 -28.60 1.46
N LYS A 17 12.29 -27.86 1.30
CA LYS A 17 12.78 -26.92 2.31
C LYS A 17 12.17 -25.54 2.13
N VAL A 18 11.84 -24.89 3.23
CA VAL A 18 11.51 -23.46 3.27
C VAL A 18 12.76 -22.68 2.92
N PHE A 19 12.66 -21.81 1.91
CA PHE A 19 13.76 -20.93 1.53
C PHE A 19 13.51 -19.48 1.96
N ASP A 20 12.25 -19.10 2.18
CA ASP A 20 11.89 -17.77 2.69
C ASP A 20 10.52 -17.77 3.36
N SER A 21 10.35 -16.91 4.39
CA SER A 21 9.09 -16.79 5.14
C SER A 21 8.98 -15.43 5.83
N SER A 22 7.94 -14.69 5.53
CA SER A 22 7.59 -13.47 6.26
C SER A 22 7.08 -13.78 7.67
N TYR A 23 6.46 -14.95 7.88
CA TYR A 23 6.01 -15.38 9.20
C TYR A 23 7.17 -15.56 10.18
N GLN A 24 8.32 -16.09 9.70
CA GLN A 24 9.52 -16.24 10.55
C GLN A 24 10.14 -14.86 10.88
N ARG A 25 10.02 -13.88 10.01
CA ARG A 25 10.48 -12.50 10.25
C ARG A 25 9.53 -11.70 11.14
N GLY A 26 8.29 -12.16 11.34
CA GLY A 26 7.27 -11.49 12.15
C GLY A 26 6.73 -10.20 11.54
N SER A 27 6.91 -9.99 10.23
CA SER A 27 6.47 -8.78 9.54
C SER A 27 5.95 -9.07 8.13
N THR A 28 4.92 -8.34 7.72
CA THR A 28 4.40 -8.37 6.34
C THR A 28 5.40 -7.78 5.36
N VAL A 29 5.25 -8.13 4.09
CA VAL A 29 6.08 -7.60 3.00
C VAL A 29 5.18 -6.98 1.94
N ASP A 30 5.60 -5.82 1.43
CA ASP A 30 4.95 -5.16 0.31
C ASP A 30 5.65 -5.58 -0.99
N PHE A 31 4.88 -6.20 -1.90
CA PHE A 31 5.36 -6.64 -3.21
C PHE A 31 4.70 -5.84 -4.33
N PRO A 32 5.46 -4.97 -5.03
CA PRO A 32 5.04 -4.48 -6.32
C PRO A 32 4.96 -5.66 -7.32
N LEU A 33 3.78 -5.96 -7.85
CA LEU A 33 3.59 -7.13 -8.73
C LEU A 33 4.39 -7.04 -10.03
N SER A 34 4.91 -5.86 -10.40
CA SER A 34 5.83 -5.68 -11.52
C SER A 34 7.28 -6.08 -11.22
N GLN A 35 7.63 -6.35 -9.96
CA GLN A 35 9.00 -6.62 -9.51
C GLN A 35 9.18 -8.03 -8.94
N VAL A 36 8.13 -8.83 -8.94
CA VAL A 36 8.19 -10.23 -8.48
C VAL A 36 8.31 -11.19 -9.67
N VAL A 37 8.65 -12.45 -9.38
CA VAL A 37 8.70 -13.49 -10.42
C VAL A 37 7.33 -13.68 -11.08
N PRO A 38 7.28 -14.03 -12.37
CA PRO A 38 6.03 -14.07 -13.14
C PRO A 38 4.93 -14.93 -12.53
N GLY A 39 5.28 -16.10 -11.98
CA GLY A 39 4.34 -17.01 -11.35
C GLY A 39 3.66 -16.41 -10.11
N PHE A 40 4.40 -15.61 -9.33
CA PHE A 40 3.85 -14.93 -8.16
C PHE A 40 2.87 -13.82 -8.57
N ALA A 41 3.23 -13.00 -9.56
CA ALA A 41 2.35 -11.97 -10.09
C ALA A 41 1.06 -12.56 -10.69
N LYS A 42 1.17 -13.63 -11.49
CA LYS A 42 0.01 -14.34 -12.07
C LYS A 42 -0.89 -14.95 -10.98
N GLY A 43 -0.30 -15.54 -9.95
CA GLY A 43 -1.03 -16.20 -8.85
C GLY A 43 -1.85 -15.22 -8.01
N LEU A 44 -1.39 -13.97 -7.87
CA LEU A 44 -2.05 -12.95 -7.05
C LEU A 44 -2.97 -12.01 -7.86
N ALA A 45 -2.85 -11.99 -9.19
CA ALA A 45 -3.72 -11.18 -10.03
C ALA A 45 -5.20 -11.55 -9.83
N GLY A 46 -6.05 -10.54 -9.61
CA GLY A 46 -7.49 -10.71 -9.40
C GLY A 46 -7.89 -11.30 -8.03
N LYS A 47 -6.94 -11.45 -7.10
CA LYS A 47 -7.23 -11.85 -5.71
C LYS A 47 -7.56 -10.64 -4.85
N HIS A 48 -8.13 -10.88 -3.67
CA HIS A 48 -8.62 -9.85 -2.75
C HIS A 48 -7.89 -9.88 -1.40
N GLU A 49 -7.95 -8.78 -0.69
CA GLU A 49 -7.54 -8.73 0.71
C GLU A 49 -8.33 -9.76 1.54
N GLY A 50 -7.63 -10.52 2.37
CA GLY A 50 -8.18 -11.64 3.15
C GLY A 50 -8.06 -13.00 2.49
N ASP A 51 -7.69 -13.07 1.19
CA ASP A 51 -7.47 -14.35 0.52
C ASP A 51 -6.19 -15.03 1.02
N ARG A 52 -6.25 -16.37 1.17
CA ARG A 52 -5.07 -17.26 1.26
C ARG A 52 -4.92 -18.01 -0.05
N VAL A 53 -3.79 -17.85 -0.70
CA VAL A 53 -3.53 -18.39 -2.05
C VAL A 53 -2.38 -19.38 -1.98
N LEU A 54 -2.59 -20.60 -2.52
CA LEU A 54 -1.53 -21.55 -2.82
C LEU A 54 -1.07 -21.32 -4.26
N ILE A 55 0.21 -21.03 -4.45
CA ILE A 55 0.81 -20.82 -5.76
C ILE A 55 1.88 -21.90 -5.96
N MET A 56 1.69 -22.72 -6.98
CA MET A 56 2.72 -23.66 -7.45
C MET A 56 3.20 -23.21 -8.82
N MET A 57 4.49 -22.96 -8.96
CA MET A 57 5.05 -22.44 -10.19
C MET A 57 6.25 -23.28 -10.64
N PRO A 58 6.38 -23.56 -11.96
CA PRO A 58 7.58 -24.15 -12.51
C PRO A 58 8.73 -23.14 -12.50
N GLY A 59 9.96 -23.60 -12.64
CA GLY A 59 11.15 -22.76 -12.69
C GLY A 59 11.10 -21.67 -13.78
N SER A 60 10.43 -21.94 -14.91
CA SER A 60 10.20 -20.97 -15.97
C SER A 60 9.39 -19.74 -15.58
N ASP A 61 8.47 -19.89 -14.63
CA ASP A 61 7.69 -18.79 -14.03
C ASP A 61 8.33 -18.27 -12.74
N ALA A 62 9.47 -18.84 -12.33
CA ALA A 62 10.24 -18.47 -11.14
C ALA A 62 11.61 -17.88 -11.53
N TYR A 63 12.72 -18.57 -11.22
CA TYR A 63 14.07 -18.03 -11.33
C TYR A 63 14.89 -18.59 -12.50
N ASP A 64 14.33 -19.40 -13.39
CA ASP A 64 15.08 -20.03 -14.49
C ASP A 64 15.73 -19.03 -15.43
N SER A 65 15.06 -17.90 -15.69
CA SER A 65 15.60 -16.82 -16.54
C SER A 65 16.87 -16.18 -15.98
N GLN A 66 17.07 -16.32 -14.65
CA GLN A 66 18.24 -15.80 -13.92
C GLN A 66 19.26 -16.90 -13.61
N GLY A 67 19.03 -18.14 -14.09
CA GLY A 67 19.89 -19.29 -13.80
C GLY A 67 19.63 -19.93 -12.42
N GLY A 68 18.54 -19.56 -11.74
CA GLY A 68 18.22 -19.93 -10.36
C GLY A 68 18.47 -18.79 -9.38
N ALA A 69 18.41 -19.11 -8.08
CA ALA A 69 18.79 -18.23 -6.96
C ALA A 69 19.61 -19.03 -5.93
N PRO A 70 20.91 -19.30 -6.21
CA PRO A 70 21.73 -20.23 -5.42
C PRO A 70 21.84 -19.83 -3.94
N GLN A 71 21.87 -18.52 -3.63
CA GLN A 71 21.91 -18.02 -2.26
C GLN A 71 20.63 -18.35 -1.45
N ALA A 72 19.52 -18.65 -2.14
CA ALA A 72 18.28 -19.14 -1.54
C ALA A 72 18.13 -20.68 -1.70
N GLY A 73 19.16 -21.38 -2.20
CA GLY A 73 19.12 -22.81 -2.44
C GLY A 73 18.22 -23.23 -3.62
N ILE A 74 17.90 -22.31 -4.51
CA ILE A 74 17.05 -22.53 -5.69
C ILE A 74 17.94 -22.71 -6.90
N MET A 75 17.87 -23.88 -7.52
CA MET A 75 18.59 -24.18 -8.78
C MET A 75 17.69 -23.92 -9.98
N LYS A 76 18.30 -23.76 -11.14
CA LYS A 76 17.57 -23.73 -12.40
C LYS A 76 16.76 -25.02 -12.56
N GLY A 77 15.49 -24.90 -12.95
CA GLY A 77 14.55 -26.01 -13.08
C GLY A 77 13.77 -26.33 -11.80
N ASP A 78 14.10 -25.72 -10.66
CA ASP A 78 13.35 -25.93 -9.43
C ASP A 78 11.96 -25.31 -9.52
N SER A 79 10.93 -26.10 -9.22
CA SER A 79 9.58 -25.58 -8.98
C SER A 79 9.51 -24.97 -7.58
N LEU A 80 8.67 -23.95 -7.43
CA LEU A 80 8.44 -23.30 -6.15
C LEU A 80 6.97 -23.40 -5.73
N VAL A 81 6.79 -23.53 -4.43
CA VAL A 81 5.45 -23.54 -3.81
C VAL A 81 5.37 -22.40 -2.80
N PHE A 82 4.36 -21.57 -2.94
CA PHE A 82 4.08 -20.49 -1.99
C PHE A 82 2.70 -20.64 -1.38
N VAL A 83 2.60 -20.37 -0.08
CA VAL A 83 1.33 -20.03 0.57
C VAL A 83 1.38 -18.55 0.89
N VAL A 84 0.41 -17.79 0.42
CA VAL A 84 0.38 -16.33 0.51
C VAL A 84 -0.93 -15.88 1.13
N ASP A 85 -0.87 -15.12 2.22
CA ASP A 85 -2.02 -14.41 2.79
C ASP A 85 -1.97 -12.96 2.33
N ILE A 86 -2.98 -12.50 1.62
CA ILE A 86 -3.11 -11.10 1.21
C ILE A 86 -3.70 -10.32 2.39
N VAL A 87 -2.88 -9.50 3.04
CA VAL A 87 -3.29 -8.73 4.22
C VAL A 87 -3.60 -7.26 3.91
N GLY A 88 -3.35 -6.83 2.68
CA GLY A 88 -3.71 -5.51 2.20
C GLY A 88 -3.41 -5.31 0.72
N VAL A 89 -4.20 -4.45 0.10
CA VAL A 89 -3.94 -3.95 -1.26
C VAL A 89 -3.92 -2.42 -1.16
N PRO A 90 -2.74 -1.79 -0.97
CA PRO A 90 -2.64 -0.35 -0.81
C PRO A 90 -3.26 0.39 -1.98
N LEU A 91 -4.13 1.34 -1.68
CA LEU A 91 -4.75 2.19 -2.69
C LEU A 91 -3.74 3.23 -3.20
N THR A 92 -3.67 3.43 -4.51
CA THR A 92 -2.85 4.49 -5.10
C THR A 92 -3.50 5.87 -4.95
N LYS A 93 -4.84 5.90 -4.78
CA LYS A 93 -5.65 7.10 -4.52
C LYS A 93 -6.91 6.75 -3.74
N ALA A 94 -7.54 7.75 -3.14
CA ALA A 94 -8.84 7.59 -2.49
C ALA A 94 -9.89 7.02 -3.48
N LYS A 95 -10.66 6.02 -3.01
CA LYS A 95 -11.73 5.38 -3.77
C LYS A 95 -13.00 5.36 -2.91
N GLY A 96 -14.14 5.71 -3.50
CA GLY A 96 -15.42 5.72 -2.82
C GLY A 96 -16.36 6.77 -3.40
N GLU A 97 -17.37 7.14 -2.63
CA GLU A 97 -18.38 8.12 -3.01
C GLU A 97 -17.84 9.55 -2.84
N ALA A 98 -18.04 10.40 -3.86
CA ALA A 98 -17.65 11.80 -3.79
C ALA A 98 -18.56 12.55 -2.79
N VAL A 99 -17.95 13.37 -1.95
CA VAL A 99 -18.65 14.20 -0.96
C VAL A 99 -18.52 15.66 -1.34
N THR A 100 -19.65 16.36 -1.44
CA THR A 100 -19.65 17.80 -1.70
C THR A 100 -19.11 18.56 -0.48
N PRO A 101 -18.00 19.31 -0.60
CA PRO A 101 -17.46 20.06 0.51
C PRO A 101 -18.40 21.20 0.95
N ALA A 102 -18.32 21.56 2.23
CA ALA A 102 -19.01 22.73 2.75
C ALA A 102 -18.49 24.01 2.08
N SER A 103 -19.36 25.02 1.93
CA SER A 103 -18.99 26.31 1.36
C SER A 103 -17.96 27.04 2.23
N GLY A 104 -17.09 27.83 1.60
CA GLY A 104 -16.09 28.64 2.29
C GLY A 104 -14.82 27.92 2.69
N LEU A 105 -14.69 26.63 2.36
CA LEU A 105 -13.45 25.86 2.53
C LEU A 105 -12.50 26.05 1.34
N PRO A 106 -11.18 25.77 1.51
CA PRO A 106 -10.25 25.65 0.40
C PRO A 106 -10.75 24.64 -0.64
N THR A 107 -10.48 24.90 -1.91
CA THR A 107 -10.81 23.95 -2.98
C THR A 107 -9.68 22.96 -3.20
N VAL A 108 -10.04 21.72 -3.53
CA VAL A 108 -9.09 20.65 -3.84
C VAL A 108 -9.38 20.11 -5.22
N LYS A 109 -8.35 20.03 -6.05
CA LYS A 109 -8.42 19.43 -7.41
C LYS A 109 -7.34 18.36 -7.53
N GLU A 110 -7.64 17.28 -8.24
CA GLU A 110 -6.63 16.29 -8.61
C GLU A 110 -5.85 16.79 -9.83
N VAL A 111 -4.52 16.85 -9.72
CA VAL A 111 -3.62 17.22 -10.83
C VAL A 111 -2.52 16.17 -10.88
N HIS A 112 -2.40 15.47 -12.01
CA HIS A 112 -1.42 14.37 -12.20
C HIS A 112 -1.45 13.32 -11.07
N GLY A 113 -2.65 12.95 -10.60
CA GLY A 113 -2.83 11.93 -9.56
C GLY A 113 -2.58 12.39 -8.12
N ALA A 114 -2.31 13.69 -7.90
CA ALA A 114 -2.09 14.25 -6.57
C ALA A 114 -3.09 15.39 -6.27
N PRO A 115 -3.54 15.56 -5.01
CA PRO A 115 -4.43 16.65 -4.64
C PRO A 115 -3.68 17.98 -4.59
N VAL A 116 -4.20 18.98 -5.26
CA VAL A 116 -3.73 20.37 -5.20
C VAL A 116 -4.77 21.20 -4.46
N VAL A 117 -4.34 21.88 -3.40
CA VAL A 117 -5.20 22.72 -2.57
C VAL A 117 -5.04 24.18 -2.98
N THR A 118 -6.16 24.86 -3.21
CA THR A 118 -6.22 26.31 -3.40
C THR A 118 -6.96 26.92 -2.22
N ILE A 119 -6.25 27.61 -1.34
CA ILE A 119 -6.81 28.26 -0.15
C ILE A 119 -7.71 29.43 -0.56
N GLY A 120 -7.33 30.17 -1.61
CA GLY A 120 -8.15 31.28 -2.14
C GLY A 120 -8.50 32.31 -1.06
N ASN A 121 -9.79 32.63 -0.96
CA ASN A 121 -10.38 33.56 0.00
C ASN A 121 -11.02 32.86 1.22
N ALA A 122 -10.73 31.56 1.41
CA ALA A 122 -11.23 30.82 2.57
C ALA A 122 -10.77 31.49 3.88
N LYS A 123 -11.66 31.57 4.86
CA LYS A 123 -11.33 32.14 6.17
C LYS A 123 -10.46 31.18 6.98
N LYS A 124 -9.41 31.71 7.61
CA LYS A 124 -8.55 30.91 8.52
C LYS A 124 -9.44 30.28 9.61
N PRO A 125 -9.38 28.96 9.78
CA PRO A 125 -10.19 28.28 10.77
C PRO A 125 -9.69 28.62 12.19
N SER A 126 -10.62 28.85 13.13
CA SER A 126 -10.32 29.00 14.57
C SER A 126 -10.43 27.67 15.33
N LYS A 127 -10.95 26.63 14.68
CA LYS A 127 -11.11 25.27 15.22
C LYS A 127 -10.70 24.26 14.16
N LEU A 128 -10.45 23.03 14.59
CA LEU A 128 -10.22 21.93 13.66
C LEU A 128 -11.46 21.73 12.78
N VAL A 129 -11.26 21.71 11.46
CA VAL A 129 -12.27 21.38 10.44
C VAL A 129 -11.82 20.12 9.75
N ILE A 130 -12.69 19.12 9.71
CA ILE A 130 -12.47 17.85 8.98
C ILE A 130 -13.55 17.74 7.92
N GLN A 131 -13.14 17.70 6.65
CA GLN A 131 -14.03 17.61 5.51
C GLN A 131 -13.62 16.42 4.64
N PRO A 132 -14.37 15.31 4.68
CA PRO A 132 -14.20 14.25 3.70
C PRO A 132 -14.50 14.76 2.29
N LEU A 133 -13.64 14.43 1.33
CA LEU A 133 -13.85 14.72 -0.10
C LEU A 133 -14.29 13.46 -0.85
N THR A 134 -13.87 12.30 -0.34
CA THR A 134 -14.30 10.99 -0.80
C THR A 134 -14.59 10.14 0.42
N LYS A 135 -15.73 9.46 0.44
CA LYS A 135 -16.11 8.53 1.51
C LYS A 135 -15.84 7.12 1.02
N GLY A 136 -14.82 6.48 1.58
CA GLY A 136 -14.51 5.08 1.32
C GLY A 136 -15.48 4.13 2.02
N ASP A 137 -15.50 2.91 1.54
CA ASP A 137 -16.30 1.78 2.05
C ASP A 137 -15.46 0.74 2.83
N GLY A 138 -14.15 1.03 3.01
CA GLY A 138 -13.22 0.17 3.72
C GLY A 138 -13.41 0.16 5.24
N LYS A 139 -12.53 -0.58 5.93
CA LYS A 139 -12.50 -0.66 7.39
C LYS A 139 -12.33 0.73 8.01
N LYS A 140 -13.12 1.03 9.03
CA LYS A 140 -12.99 2.29 9.77
C LYS A 140 -11.67 2.31 10.56
N VAL A 141 -10.90 3.39 10.41
CA VAL A 141 -9.66 3.63 11.15
C VAL A 141 -9.97 3.89 12.62
N THR A 142 -9.20 3.27 13.51
CA THR A 142 -9.27 3.45 14.96
C THR A 142 -7.95 3.97 15.51
N ALA A 143 -7.96 4.46 16.76
CA ALA A 143 -6.76 4.97 17.43
C ALA A 143 -5.64 3.93 17.63
N LYS A 144 -5.95 2.64 17.46
CA LYS A 144 -4.98 1.53 17.62
C LYS A 144 -4.38 1.05 16.30
N ASP A 145 -4.90 1.54 15.17
CA ASP A 145 -4.44 1.09 13.86
C ASP A 145 -3.14 1.78 13.46
N ALA A 146 -2.33 1.09 12.65
CA ALA A 146 -1.33 1.69 11.81
C ALA A 146 -1.98 2.02 10.46
N ILE A 147 -1.58 3.12 9.86
CA ILE A 147 -2.11 3.61 8.58
C ILE A 147 -0.98 3.90 7.62
N ASP A 148 -1.21 3.59 6.35
CA ASP A 148 -0.37 4.03 5.25
C ASP A 148 -1.05 5.23 4.60
N VAL A 149 -0.39 6.40 4.62
CA VAL A 149 -0.98 7.65 4.13
C VAL A 149 -0.06 8.36 3.16
N LYS A 150 -0.67 8.98 2.16
CA LYS A 150 -0.07 10.04 1.36
C LYS A 150 -0.76 11.34 1.71
N TYR A 151 0.00 12.39 1.99
CA TYR A 151 -0.56 13.69 2.37
C TYR A 151 0.23 14.84 1.76
N ARG A 152 -0.39 16.01 1.70
CA ARG A 152 0.24 17.29 1.40
C ARG A 152 -0.07 18.29 2.48
N THR A 153 0.93 19.03 2.91
CA THR A 153 0.81 20.08 3.92
C THR A 153 0.99 21.45 3.26
N TYR A 154 0.05 22.33 3.50
CA TYR A 154 0.07 23.72 3.01
C TYR A 154 0.10 24.69 4.18
N ALA A 155 0.95 25.74 4.08
CA ALA A 155 0.92 26.85 5.03
C ALA A 155 -0.28 27.76 4.73
N TRP A 156 -1.07 28.06 5.76
CA TRP A 156 -2.21 28.98 5.58
C TRP A 156 -1.74 30.41 5.24
N SER A 157 -0.66 30.89 5.87
CA SER A 157 -0.15 32.25 5.70
C SER A 157 0.45 32.52 4.33
N SER A 158 1.35 31.64 3.88
CA SER A 158 2.00 31.78 2.56
C SER A 158 1.22 31.16 1.43
N LYS A 159 0.23 30.26 1.73
CA LYS A 159 -0.52 29.44 0.78
C LYS A 159 0.34 28.46 -0.02
N GLU A 160 1.57 28.23 0.42
CA GLU A 160 2.55 27.37 -0.25
C GLU A 160 2.46 25.94 0.23
N LEU A 161 2.81 25.01 -0.66
CA LEU A 161 3.05 23.61 -0.33
C LEU A 161 4.33 23.50 0.49
N ILE A 162 4.23 22.97 1.72
CA ILE A 162 5.37 22.76 2.64
C ILE A 162 5.94 21.36 2.47
N GLU A 163 5.05 20.37 2.31
CA GLU A 163 5.43 18.96 2.26
C GLU A 163 4.60 18.22 1.21
N ASP A 164 5.28 17.45 0.34
CA ASP A 164 4.65 16.63 -0.71
C ASP A 164 4.95 15.15 -0.50
N GLY A 165 4.03 14.45 0.15
CA GLY A 165 4.08 13.00 0.32
C GLY A 165 3.48 12.22 -0.85
N PHE A 166 3.02 12.87 -1.94
CA PHE A 166 2.50 12.18 -3.13
C PHE A 166 3.58 11.82 -4.14
N SER A 167 4.73 12.46 -4.08
CA SER A 167 5.87 12.19 -4.97
C SER A 167 6.63 10.90 -4.65
N GLY A 168 6.42 10.35 -3.45
CA GLY A 168 7.10 9.16 -2.94
C GLY A 168 6.14 8.03 -2.55
N GLU A 169 6.65 7.10 -1.75
CA GLU A 169 5.86 6.04 -1.13
C GLU A 169 4.95 6.57 -0.02
N ALA A 170 3.93 5.81 0.35
CA ALA A 170 3.09 6.16 1.48
C ALA A 170 3.90 6.09 2.79
N VAL A 171 3.62 7.00 3.69
CA VAL A 171 4.22 6.97 5.04
C VAL A 171 3.37 6.08 5.94
N THR A 172 4.00 5.05 6.52
CA THR A 172 3.35 4.22 7.54
C THR A 172 3.47 4.90 8.90
N GLY A 173 2.36 5.11 9.58
CA GLY A 173 2.32 5.72 10.90
C GLY A 173 1.30 5.08 11.83
N SER A 174 1.64 5.01 13.13
CA SER A 174 0.66 4.63 14.15
C SER A 174 -0.21 5.84 14.49
N MET A 175 -1.52 5.65 14.57
CA MET A 175 -2.47 6.69 15.01
C MET A 175 -2.16 7.24 16.40
N ASN A 176 -1.43 6.50 17.24
CA ASN A 176 -0.97 6.98 18.55
C ASN A 176 0.13 8.05 18.45
N SER A 177 0.90 8.07 17.38
CA SER A 177 2.09 8.92 17.21
C SER A 177 1.84 10.17 16.35
N VAL A 178 0.65 10.29 15.72
CA VAL A 178 0.31 11.43 14.88
C VAL A 178 -0.13 12.65 15.70
N ILE A 179 -0.09 13.82 15.09
CA ILE A 179 -0.54 15.08 15.72
C ILE A 179 -2.02 15.01 16.15
N PRO A 180 -2.45 15.76 17.18
CA PRO A 180 -3.81 15.67 17.72
C PRO A 180 -4.92 15.86 16.68
N GLY A 181 -4.70 16.66 15.65
CA GLY A 181 -5.64 16.91 14.57
C GLY A 181 -5.99 15.68 13.72
N TRP A 182 -5.12 14.66 13.70
CA TRP A 182 -5.32 13.41 12.96
C TRP A 182 -6.01 12.32 13.78
N LYS A 183 -6.12 12.52 15.11
CA LYS A 183 -6.70 11.52 16.04
C LYS A 183 -8.21 11.64 16.24
N LYS A 184 -8.84 12.67 15.66
CA LYS A 184 -10.27 12.99 15.89
C LYS A 184 -11.17 12.44 14.81
#